data_daa560884aec47930073e26aead27d40
#
_entry.id   daa560884aec47930073e26aead27d40
#
_cell.length_a   1.000
_cell.length_b   1.000
_cell.length_c   1.000
_cell.angle_alpha   90.00
_cell.angle_beta   90.00
_cell.angle_gamma   90.00
#
_symmetry.space_group_name_H-M   'P 1'
#
loop_
_entity.id
_entity.type
_entity.pdbx_description
1 polymer ?
#
loop_
_entity_poly.entity_id
_entity_poly.type
_entity_poly.pdbx_seq_one_letter_code
_entity_poly.pdbx_strand_id
1 'polypeptide(L)'
;MLIKKEAIILRDLEAVFNIVNRVDFYKNFVPYCIESEILSEENEQMIAKLNLNIKGLSTSFTTKNLVKKYSSIDMQLIEGPFKYLDGKWEFKEIENTTIIFLTIDYKAKNKLVEYAIGKSLEKITTSLVHAFVKEANK
;
A
#
# COMPACT_ATOMS: atom_id res chain seq x y z
N MET A 1 -13.86 -3.74 -7.90
CA MET A 1 -12.83 -4.43 -8.68
C MET A 1 -11.75 -4.96 -7.76
N LEU A 2 -11.12 -6.03 -8.18
CA LEU A 2 -10.16 -6.75 -7.33
C LEU A 2 -8.79 -6.77 -7.98
N ILE A 3 -7.77 -6.36 -7.20
CA ILE A 3 -6.38 -6.42 -7.61
C ILE A 3 -5.66 -7.36 -6.67
N LYS A 4 -4.89 -8.30 -7.23
CA LYS A 4 -4.05 -9.22 -6.46
C LYS A 4 -2.64 -9.17 -7.00
N LYS A 5 -1.68 -8.96 -6.11
CA LYS A 5 -0.25 -8.96 -6.44
C LYS A 5 0.51 -9.79 -5.43
N GLU A 6 1.62 -10.37 -5.87
CA GLU A 6 2.51 -11.08 -4.96
C GLU A 6 3.95 -10.90 -5.40
N ALA A 7 4.87 -11.04 -4.47
CA ALA A 7 6.28 -10.95 -4.76
C ALA A 7 7.08 -11.75 -3.74
N ILE A 8 8.24 -12.24 -4.20
CA ILE A 8 9.18 -12.97 -3.36
C ILE A 8 10.36 -12.03 -3.08
N ILE A 9 10.67 -11.83 -1.80
CA ILE A 9 11.75 -10.95 -1.38
C ILE A 9 12.77 -11.77 -0.59
N LEU A 10 14.03 -11.75 -1.03
CA LEU A 10 15.11 -12.53 -0.40
C LEU A 10 15.64 -11.83 0.85
N ARG A 11 14.75 -11.53 1.77
CA ARG A 11 15.04 -10.89 3.05
C ARG A 11 14.14 -11.50 4.12
N ASP A 12 14.55 -11.38 5.37
CA ASP A 12 13.78 -11.87 6.51
C ASP A 12 12.47 -11.11 6.69
N LEU A 13 11.53 -11.78 7.32
CA LEU A 13 10.17 -11.26 7.52
C LEU A 13 10.14 -9.92 8.26
N GLU A 14 10.92 -9.78 9.32
CA GLU A 14 10.93 -8.53 10.10
C GLU A 14 11.33 -7.34 9.25
N ALA A 15 12.40 -7.48 8.45
CA ALA A 15 12.87 -6.41 7.59
C ALA A 15 11.84 -6.04 6.53
N VAL A 16 11.23 -7.04 5.90
CA VAL A 16 10.22 -6.80 4.86
C VAL A 16 8.97 -6.17 5.45
N PHE A 17 8.48 -6.69 6.57
CA PHE A 17 7.30 -6.15 7.23
C PHE A 17 7.50 -4.67 7.57
N ASN A 18 8.66 -4.32 8.13
CA ASN A 18 8.93 -2.94 8.53
C ASN A 18 8.96 -2.00 7.34
N ILE A 19 9.47 -2.43 6.18
CA ILE A 19 9.46 -1.61 4.97
C ILE A 19 8.01 -1.30 4.55
N VAL A 20 7.15 -2.32 4.53
CA VAL A 20 5.75 -2.15 4.13
C VAL A 20 4.97 -1.33 5.15
N ASN A 21 5.25 -1.51 6.43
CA ASN A 21 4.50 -0.85 7.51
C ASN A 21 4.91 0.61 7.77
N ARG A 22 6.12 1.01 7.38
CA ARG A 22 6.59 2.39 7.57
C ARG A 22 6.12 3.29 6.44
N VAL A 23 4.83 3.60 6.46
CA VAL A 23 4.17 4.42 5.44
C VAL A 23 4.82 5.80 5.30
N ASP A 24 5.31 6.37 6.40
CA ASP A 24 5.95 7.67 6.41
C ASP A 24 7.22 7.75 5.53
N PHE A 25 7.82 6.61 5.19
CA PHE A 25 8.99 6.57 4.31
C PHE A 25 8.65 6.36 2.85
N TYR A 26 7.39 6.08 2.51
CA TYR A 26 7.00 5.81 1.13
C TYR A 26 7.38 6.93 0.17
N LYS A 27 7.27 8.17 0.61
CA LYS A 27 7.61 9.34 -0.22
C LYS A 27 9.06 9.32 -0.70
N ASN A 28 9.94 8.57 -0.04
CA ASN A 28 11.36 8.52 -0.37
C ASN A 28 11.68 7.50 -1.47
N PHE A 29 10.81 6.52 -1.71
CA PHE A 29 11.14 5.45 -2.66
C PHE A 29 9.98 4.91 -3.48
N VAL A 30 8.72 5.18 -3.09
CA VAL A 30 7.56 4.66 -3.82
C VAL A 30 7.20 5.60 -4.96
N PRO A 31 7.13 5.08 -6.21
CA PRO A 31 6.72 5.91 -7.36
C PRO A 31 5.33 6.51 -7.14
N TYR A 32 5.13 7.68 -7.69
CA TYR A 32 3.88 8.46 -7.61
C TYR A 32 3.59 9.04 -6.23
N CYS A 33 4.27 8.60 -5.18
CA CYS A 33 4.05 9.10 -3.82
C CYS A 33 4.86 10.37 -3.59
N ILE A 34 4.16 11.50 -3.41
CA ILE A 34 4.80 12.81 -3.19
C ILE A 34 4.82 13.17 -1.72
N GLU A 35 3.85 12.70 -0.95
CA GLU A 35 3.76 12.91 0.49
C GLU A 35 3.27 11.64 1.15
N SER A 36 3.80 11.35 2.33
CA SER A 36 3.34 10.21 3.14
C SER A 36 3.59 10.49 4.61
N GLU A 37 2.58 10.20 5.44
CA GLU A 37 2.73 10.41 6.87
C GLU A 37 1.84 9.47 7.67
N ILE A 38 2.26 9.21 8.91
CA ILE A 38 1.47 8.46 9.87
C ILE A 38 0.82 9.49 10.78
N LEU A 39 -0.51 9.61 10.72
CA LEU A 39 -1.27 10.60 11.48
C LEU A 39 -1.44 10.17 12.93
N SER A 40 -1.60 8.88 13.17
CA SER A 40 -1.67 8.33 14.52
C SER A 40 -1.27 6.86 14.50
N GLU A 41 -0.74 6.42 15.62
CA GLU A 41 -0.30 5.03 15.76
C GLU A 41 -0.53 4.64 17.21
N GLU A 42 -1.50 3.78 17.45
CA GLU A 42 -1.91 3.41 18.80
C GLU A 42 -2.33 1.95 18.84
N ASN A 43 -1.71 1.18 19.72
CA ASN A 43 -1.91 -0.26 19.80
C ASN A 43 -1.57 -0.90 18.47
N GLU A 44 -2.52 -1.64 17.85
CA GLU A 44 -2.32 -2.27 16.56
C GLU A 44 -3.03 -1.49 15.44
N GLN A 45 -3.30 -0.22 15.68
CA GLN A 45 -4.05 0.60 14.74
C GLN A 45 -3.23 1.81 14.30
N MET A 46 -3.21 2.04 12.98
CA MET A 46 -2.50 3.17 12.38
C MET A 46 -3.45 3.93 11.47
N ILE A 47 -3.40 5.26 11.53
CA ILE A 47 -4.04 6.11 10.52
C ILE A 47 -2.92 6.68 9.67
N ALA A 48 -2.96 6.43 8.39
CA ALA A 48 -1.91 6.84 7.46
C ALA A 48 -2.48 7.64 6.30
N LYS A 49 -1.70 8.58 5.79
CA LYS A 49 -2.11 9.44 4.69
C LYS A 49 -1.04 9.44 3.60
N LEU A 50 -1.48 9.24 2.37
CA LEU A 50 -0.64 9.30 1.18
C LEU A 50 -1.18 10.34 0.22
N ASN A 51 -0.29 11.12 -0.38
CA ASN A 51 -0.62 11.96 -1.52
C ASN A 51 0.10 11.39 -2.72
N LEU A 52 -0.66 11.04 -3.74
CA LEU A 52 -0.13 10.49 -4.98
C LEU A 52 -0.33 11.49 -6.11
N ASN A 53 0.64 11.59 -7.00
CA ASN A 53 0.48 12.32 -8.25
C ASN A 53 0.27 11.32 -9.36
N ILE A 54 -0.95 11.28 -9.89
CA ILE A 54 -1.36 10.36 -10.94
C ILE A 54 -1.75 11.18 -12.15
N LYS A 55 -0.97 11.09 -13.22
CA LYS A 55 -1.24 11.82 -14.48
C LYS A 55 -1.42 13.33 -14.26
N GLY A 56 -0.60 13.91 -13.37
CA GLY A 56 -0.68 15.33 -13.07
C GLY A 56 -1.74 15.70 -12.05
N LEU A 57 -2.54 14.74 -11.56
CA LEU A 57 -3.55 14.98 -10.53
C LEU A 57 -3.01 14.56 -9.17
N SER A 58 -3.05 15.48 -8.22
CA SER A 58 -2.69 15.19 -6.85
C SER A 58 -3.91 14.59 -6.14
N THR A 59 -3.74 13.38 -5.61
CA THR A 59 -4.83 12.64 -4.99
C THR A 59 -4.42 12.17 -3.60
N SER A 60 -5.28 12.38 -2.63
CA SER A 60 -5.02 12.03 -1.24
C SER A 60 -5.81 10.79 -0.83
N PHE A 61 -5.13 9.88 -0.12
CA PHE A 61 -5.72 8.67 0.42
C PHE A 61 -5.39 8.60 1.91
N THR A 62 -6.43 8.51 2.74
CA THR A 62 -6.25 8.29 4.17
C THR A 62 -6.84 6.93 4.51
N THR A 63 -6.05 6.08 5.16
CA THR A 63 -6.48 4.73 5.50
C THR A 63 -6.34 4.47 6.99
N LYS A 64 -7.20 3.57 7.48
CA LYS A 64 -7.09 2.99 8.80
C LYS A 64 -6.50 1.60 8.62
N ASN A 65 -5.35 1.38 9.23
CA ASN A 65 -4.62 0.13 9.08
C ASN A 65 -4.65 -0.65 10.40
N LEU A 66 -5.10 -1.90 10.33
CA LEU A 66 -5.01 -2.82 11.46
C LEU A 66 -3.75 -3.66 11.25
N VAL A 67 -2.78 -3.48 12.13
CA VAL A 67 -1.45 -4.05 11.98
C VAL A 67 -1.29 -5.24 12.90
N LYS A 68 -1.11 -6.43 12.32
CA LYS A 68 -0.77 -7.64 13.05
C LYS A 68 0.67 -7.96 12.74
N LYS A 69 1.54 -7.58 13.65
CA LYS A 69 2.99 -7.59 13.45
C LYS A 69 3.50 -8.91 12.90
N TYR A 70 4.17 -8.80 11.75
CA TYR A 70 4.77 -9.88 10.97
C TYR A 70 3.78 -10.84 10.33
N SER A 71 2.49 -10.53 10.35
CA SER A 71 1.47 -11.40 9.77
C SER A 71 0.65 -10.70 8.68
N SER A 72 0.00 -9.59 9.02
CA SER A 72 -0.88 -8.92 8.07
C SER A 72 -1.10 -7.44 8.41
N ILE A 73 -1.50 -6.68 7.41
CA ILE A 73 -1.93 -5.30 7.56
C ILE A 73 -3.22 -5.16 6.78
N ASP A 74 -4.33 -4.91 7.47
CA ASP A 74 -5.63 -4.66 6.84
C ASP A 74 -5.83 -3.16 6.71
N MET A 75 -6.13 -2.70 5.51
CA MET A 75 -6.31 -1.28 5.23
C MET A 75 -7.73 -0.98 4.81
N GLN A 76 -8.31 0.06 5.39
CA GLN A 76 -9.64 0.53 5.01
C GLN A 76 -9.56 2.01 4.69
N LEU A 77 -10.04 2.40 3.52
CA LEU A 77 -10.06 3.80 3.13
C LEU A 77 -11.03 4.59 3.99
N ILE A 78 -10.55 5.66 4.61
CA ILE A 78 -11.36 6.60 5.40
C ILE A 78 -11.74 7.79 4.51
N GLU A 79 -10.78 8.29 3.74
CA GLU A 79 -10.96 9.45 2.90
C GLU A 79 -10.19 9.27 1.60
N GLY A 80 -10.83 9.55 0.47
CA GLY A 80 -10.21 9.40 -0.82
C GLY A 80 -11.24 9.39 -1.95
N PRO A 81 -10.78 9.22 -3.20
CA PRO A 81 -11.64 9.36 -4.37
C PRO A 81 -12.47 8.11 -4.70
N PHE A 82 -12.50 7.12 -3.82
CA PHE A 82 -13.24 5.88 -4.05
C PHE A 82 -14.45 5.79 -3.15
N LYS A 83 -15.47 5.08 -3.61
CA LYS A 83 -16.63 4.75 -2.82
C LYS A 83 -16.23 3.85 -1.66
N TYR A 84 -15.33 2.89 -1.95
CA TYR A 84 -14.64 2.10 -0.94
C TYR A 84 -13.31 1.62 -1.52
N LEU A 85 -12.37 1.36 -0.64
CA LEU A 85 -11.13 0.68 -0.97
C LEU A 85 -10.67 -0.06 0.28
N ASP A 86 -10.65 -1.39 0.17
CA ASP A 86 -10.18 -2.26 1.23
C ASP A 86 -8.96 -3.01 0.73
N GLY A 87 -7.88 -2.96 1.48
CA GLY A 87 -6.66 -3.63 1.11
C GLY A 87 -6.16 -4.54 2.21
N LYS A 88 -5.36 -5.52 1.82
CA LYS A 88 -4.74 -6.42 2.77
C LYS A 88 -3.36 -6.82 2.29
N TRP A 89 -2.38 -6.61 3.16
CA TRP A 89 -1.05 -7.18 3.00
C TRP A 89 -0.95 -8.43 3.86
N GLU A 90 -0.44 -9.51 3.28
CA GLU A 90 -0.15 -10.73 4.01
C GLU A 90 1.31 -11.11 3.78
N PHE A 91 1.94 -11.62 4.83
CA PHE A 91 3.36 -11.94 4.84
C PHE A 91 3.56 -13.39 5.22
N LYS A 92 4.42 -14.09 4.48
CA LYS A 92 4.75 -15.48 4.77
C LYS A 92 6.26 -15.66 4.65
N GLU A 93 6.87 -16.24 5.66
CA GLU A 93 8.31 -16.48 5.65
C GLU A 93 8.62 -17.97 5.39
N ILE A 94 9.57 -18.20 4.50
CA ILE A 94 10.12 -19.52 4.23
C ILE A 94 11.63 -19.35 4.15
N GLU A 95 12.36 -19.86 5.15
CA GLU A 95 13.84 -19.86 5.18
C GLU A 95 14.50 -18.51 4.82
N ASN A 96 14.23 -17.47 5.60
CA ASN A 96 14.80 -16.13 5.39
C ASN A 96 14.35 -15.47 4.08
N THR A 97 13.33 -16.01 3.45
CA THR A 97 12.70 -15.44 2.27
C THR A 97 11.27 -15.08 2.65
N THR A 98 10.81 -13.92 2.25
CA THR A 98 9.47 -13.47 2.55
C THR A 98 8.66 -13.36 1.28
N ILE A 99 7.45 -13.92 1.31
CA ILE A 99 6.48 -13.73 0.22
C ILE A 99 5.47 -12.73 0.72
N ILE A 100 5.26 -11.67 -0.07
CA ILE A 100 4.24 -10.68 0.24
C ILE A 100 3.07 -10.85 -0.72
N PHE A 101 1.86 -10.72 -0.18
CA PHE A 101 0.62 -10.75 -0.95
C PHE A 101 -0.14 -9.46 -0.70
N LEU A 102 -0.59 -8.83 -1.78
CA LEU A 102 -1.45 -7.65 -1.69
C LEU A 102 -2.77 -7.95 -2.38
N THR A 103 -3.86 -7.69 -1.68
CA THR A 103 -5.21 -7.77 -2.24
C THR A 103 -5.88 -6.42 -2.02
N ILE A 104 -6.44 -5.85 -3.08
CA ILE A 104 -7.20 -4.60 -3.00
C ILE A 104 -8.53 -4.80 -3.68
N ASP A 105 -9.61 -4.51 -2.94
CA ASP A 105 -10.96 -4.48 -3.48
C ASP A 105 -11.43 -3.03 -3.43
N TYR A 106 -11.85 -2.50 -4.58
CA TYR A 106 -12.17 -1.08 -4.66
C TYR A 106 -13.31 -0.80 -5.64
N LYS A 107 -13.94 0.35 -5.44
CA LYS A 107 -14.93 0.89 -6.36
C LYS A 107 -14.78 2.40 -6.42
N ALA A 108 -14.65 2.95 -7.63
CA ALA A 108 -14.55 4.40 -7.84
C ALA A 108 -15.89 5.07 -7.47
N LYS A 109 -15.83 6.33 -7.03
CA LYS A 109 -17.02 7.11 -6.67
C LYS A 109 -17.95 7.33 -7.86
N ASN A 110 -17.37 7.51 -9.04
CA ASN A 110 -18.12 7.76 -10.26
C ASN A 110 -17.26 7.39 -11.48
N LYS A 111 -17.87 7.52 -12.68
CA LYS A 111 -17.17 7.19 -13.93
C LYS A 111 -15.96 8.07 -14.22
N LEU A 112 -16.00 9.31 -13.80
CA LEU A 112 -14.88 10.24 -14.01
C LEU A 112 -13.65 9.80 -13.22
N VAL A 113 -13.84 9.43 -11.94
CA VAL A 113 -12.77 8.93 -11.09
C VAL A 113 -12.24 7.60 -11.63
N GLU A 114 -13.13 6.72 -12.06
CA GLU A 114 -12.74 5.44 -12.64
C GLU A 114 -11.87 5.65 -13.88
N TYR A 115 -12.26 6.57 -14.75
CA TYR A 115 -11.50 6.90 -15.93
C TYR A 115 -10.14 7.52 -15.60
N ALA A 116 -10.10 8.47 -14.65
CA ALA A 116 -8.89 9.22 -14.34
C ALA A 116 -7.88 8.43 -13.50
N ILE A 117 -8.37 7.65 -12.54
CA ILE A 117 -7.52 7.01 -11.53
C ILE A 117 -7.66 5.49 -11.52
N GLY A 118 -8.90 4.99 -11.61
CA GLY A 118 -9.19 3.57 -11.45
C GLY A 118 -8.40 2.66 -12.38
N LYS A 119 -8.28 3.04 -13.65
CA LYS A 119 -7.51 2.26 -14.63
C LYS A 119 -6.01 2.28 -14.37
N SER A 120 -5.52 3.28 -13.62
CA SER A 120 -4.12 3.41 -13.29
C SER A 120 -3.76 2.67 -12.00
N LEU A 121 -4.76 2.30 -11.21
CA LEU A 121 -4.53 1.72 -9.89
C LEU A 121 -3.76 0.41 -9.95
N GLU A 122 -4.03 -0.44 -10.93
CA GLU A 122 -3.29 -1.68 -11.09
C GLU A 122 -1.82 -1.44 -11.40
N LYS A 123 -1.54 -0.48 -12.27
CA LYS A 123 -0.16 -0.10 -12.60
C LYS A 123 0.55 0.49 -11.36
N ILE A 124 -0.16 1.31 -10.60
CA ILE A 124 0.37 1.91 -9.38
C ILE A 124 0.71 0.82 -8.36
N THR A 125 -0.17 -0.16 -8.17
CA THR A 125 0.08 -1.25 -7.23
C THR A 125 1.23 -2.15 -7.67
N THR A 126 1.38 -2.39 -8.97
CA THR A 126 2.54 -3.12 -9.50
C THR A 126 3.83 -2.37 -9.20
N SER A 127 3.85 -1.05 -9.42
CA SER A 127 5.01 -0.22 -9.11
C SER A 127 5.32 -0.19 -7.61
N LEU A 128 4.28 -0.18 -6.79
CA LEU A 128 4.41 -0.21 -5.33
C LEU A 128 5.12 -1.48 -4.86
N VAL A 129 4.65 -2.63 -5.34
CA VAL A 129 5.24 -3.93 -4.99
C VAL A 129 6.71 -4.00 -5.44
N HIS A 130 7.00 -3.55 -6.68
CA HIS A 130 8.38 -3.49 -7.18
C HIS A 130 9.25 -2.59 -6.32
N ALA A 131 8.72 -1.47 -5.85
CA ALA A 131 9.46 -0.54 -5.00
C ALA A 131 9.85 -1.20 -3.66
N PHE A 132 8.95 -1.99 -3.08
CA PHE A 132 9.25 -2.72 -1.85
C PHE A 132 10.34 -3.77 -2.06
N VAL A 133 10.27 -4.51 -3.17
CA VAL A 133 11.31 -5.50 -3.52
C VAL A 133 12.66 -4.80 -3.64
N LYS A 134 12.70 -3.70 -4.38
CA LYS A 134 13.93 -2.94 -4.60
C LYS A 134 14.49 -2.37 -3.30
N GLU A 135 13.63 -1.81 -2.45
CA GLU A 135 14.04 -1.23 -1.17
C GLU A 135 14.60 -2.30 -0.24
N ALA A 136 13.99 -3.48 -0.22
CA ALA A 136 14.44 -4.58 0.61
C ALA A 136 15.80 -5.13 0.18
N ASN A 137 16.18 -4.94 -1.08
CA ASN A 137 17.44 -5.46 -1.63
C ASN A 137 18.60 -4.47 -1.54
N LYS A 138 18.39 -3.33 -0.92
CA LYS A 138 19.47 -2.35 -0.73
C LYS A 138 20.45 -2.76 0.36
#